data_671f2d2e804874ff983ef13283714e0d
#
_entry.id   671f2d2e804874ff983ef13283714e0d
#
_cell.length_a   1.000
_cell.length_b   1.000
_cell.length_c   1.000
_cell.angle_alpha   90.00
_cell.angle_beta   90.00
_cell.angle_gamma   90.00
#
_symmetry.space_group_name_H-M   'P 1'
#
loop_
_entity.id
_entity.type
_entity.pdbx_description
1 polymer ?
#
loop_
_entity_poly.entity_id
_entity_poly.type
_entity_poly.pdbx_seq_one_letter_code
_entity_poly.pdbx_strand_id
1 'polypeptide(L)'
;MNKMSLTWRALLLASLSFALFGCSLDDDAPTQETTKSSINLTLDNGETTMDAFPGDTIRVKVESKELKDIVGTTSNSAWNVGYDEEKSELTIVAPVVCTSGPAKVMVSGVDKKGQVFRSLVTLTLNDYSDPRGTFILNEGSVWSTPSEMSSLIYITPRTSATPYVYESINGRAPGACSQDMFESGGKYFVISQNRNADTDGQLTIFDTKTLRKTGNYPFKEKELDWPTHVAVVDGYKIYIRDNKGIWFFNTMYAANQLTFIEGSRGARKNTMAVSNGKVFFSQNSYLKVIDPESNTIVHEEKYGGSISGIINADDDHLYVSNLEKGIGKIRLVNTKTFEVEKVNEITKENGGDLLAMTFAAAPGISAKGDTIYYSSLGQKVYRHLFSTGESKLMVDVKESLNPDHTQTYNTVQVNPATGHVYMNTLLGFGPNYKTNTIYRFDMTGDKAVLLNRWENLTRFPAGIFFPRGTTPAAKK
;
A
#
# COMPACT_ATOMS: atom_id res chain seq x y z
N MET A 1 41.40 -9.18 14.30
CA MET A 1 42.38 -9.36 13.20
C MET A 1 41.94 -10.56 12.38
N ASN A 2 41.26 -10.34 11.27
CA ASN A 2 41.18 -11.32 10.20
C ASN A 2 40.93 -10.57 8.88
N LYS A 3 41.70 -10.92 7.92
CA LYS A 3 42.01 -10.20 6.69
C LYS A 3 40.85 -10.25 5.71
N MET A 4 40.38 -9.07 5.30
CA MET A 4 39.63 -8.91 4.03
C MET A 4 40.62 -8.94 2.88
N SER A 5 40.48 -9.90 1.98
CA SER A 5 41.17 -9.89 0.69
C SER A 5 40.26 -9.21 -0.34
N LEU A 6 40.66 -8.00 -0.69
CA LEU A 6 40.08 -7.25 -1.80
C LEU A 6 40.78 -7.70 -3.07
N THR A 7 40.12 -8.38 -3.97
CA THR A 7 40.59 -8.60 -5.32
C THR A 7 40.10 -7.53 -6.27
N TRP A 8 40.90 -6.49 -6.43
CA TRP A 8 40.83 -5.55 -7.54
C TRP A 8 41.33 -6.23 -8.82
N ARG A 9 40.40 -6.64 -9.68
CA ARG A 9 40.69 -6.94 -11.10
C ARG A 9 39.41 -6.81 -11.92
N ALA A 10 39.04 -5.59 -12.30
CA ALA A 10 38.14 -5.34 -13.43
C ALA A 10 38.14 -3.86 -13.80
N LEU A 11 39.25 -3.36 -14.26
CA LEU A 11 39.30 -2.07 -15.00
C LEU A 11 40.36 -2.22 -16.07
N LEU A 12 39.93 -2.64 -17.25
CA LEU A 12 40.58 -2.41 -18.55
C LEU A 12 39.93 -3.35 -19.57
N LEU A 13 38.98 -2.84 -20.34
CA LEU A 13 38.67 -3.27 -21.72
C LEU A 13 37.36 -2.59 -22.18
N ALA A 14 37.48 -1.28 -22.37
CA ALA A 14 36.53 -0.54 -23.20
C ALA A 14 37.39 0.19 -24.27
N SER A 15 37.51 -0.44 -25.40
CA SER A 15 37.74 0.18 -26.71
C SER A 15 38.29 -0.91 -27.65
N LEU A 16 37.46 -1.38 -28.57
CA LEU A 16 37.93 -1.71 -29.90
C LEU A 16 36.79 -1.81 -30.91
N SER A 17 36.96 -1.08 -31.91
CA SER A 17 36.37 -0.74 -33.15
C SER A 17 35.82 -1.89 -34.00
N PHE A 18 34.81 -1.54 -34.80
CA PHE A 18 34.29 -2.28 -35.96
C PHE A 18 35.39 -2.63 -36.97
N ALA A 19 35.39 -3.86 -37.45
CA ALA A 19 35.90 -4.20 -38.77
C ALA A 19 35.05 -5.32 -39.37
N LEU A 20 34.40 -4.98 -40.46
CA LEU A 20 33.76 -5.89 -41.41
C LEU A 20 34.87 -6.54 -42.26
N PHE A 21 34.85 -7.87 -42.43
CA PHE A 21 35.36 -8.52 -43.62
C PHE A 21 34.56 -9.77 -43.94
N GLY A 22 34.36 -9.91 -45.22
CA GLY A 22 33.45 -10.78 -45.88
C GLY A 22 34.03 -12.13 -46.31
N CYS A 23 33.25 -12.85 -47.01
CA CYS A 23 33.23 -14.22 -47.50
C CYS A 23 34.48 -14.74 -48.19
N SER A 24 34.73 -16.06 -48.08
CA SER A 24 34.83 -16.92 -49.23
C SER A 24 34.61 -18.41 -48.89
N LEU A 25 34.08 -19.14 -49.87
CA LEU A 25 33.70 -20.55 -49.92
C LEU A 25 34.94 -21.45 -49.96
N ASP A 26 34.89 -22.65 -49.38
CA ASP A 26 34.79 -23.97 -49.97
C ASP A 26 35.35 -25.08 -49.05
N ASP A 27 34.62 -26.19 -49.10
CA ASP A 27 34.93 -27.61 -49.07
C ASP A 27 34.93 -28.42 -47.76
N ASP A 28 34.02 -29.33 -47.77
CA ASP A 28 33.82 -30.63 -47.12
C ASP A 28 34.82 -31.09 -46.03
N ALA A 29 34.40 -30.84 -44.80
CA ALA A 29 34.82 -31.64 -43.64
C ALA A 29 33.55 -32.06 -42.84
N PRO A 30 33.57 -33.20 -42.13
CA PRO A 30 32.38 -33.71 -41.48
C PRO A 30 31.80 -32.67 -40.49
N THR A 31 30.52 -32.38 -40.65
CA THR A 31 29.74 -31.49 -39.81
C THR A 31 29.83 -31.93 -38.36
N GLN A 32 30.85 -31.46 -37.62
CA GLN A 32 30.70 -31.23 -36.22
C GLN A 32 29.60 -30.19 -36.06
N GLU A 33 28.45 -30.57 -35.48
CA GLU A 33 27.50 -29.61 -34.95
C GLU A 33 28.25 -28.71 -33.96
N THR A 34 28.77 -27.59 -34.47
CA THR A 34 29.32 -26.52 -33.61
C THR A 34 28.13 -25.97 -32.85
N THR A 35 27.94 -26.43 -31.62
CA THR A 35 27.01 -25.82 -30.68
C THR A 35 27.33 -24.34 -30.62
N LYS A 36 26.46 -23.54 -31.25
CA LYS A 36 26.67 -22.10 -31.39
C LYS A 36 26.51 -21.48 -30.00
N SER A 37 27.55 -20.84 -29.50
CA SER A 37 27.49 -20.13 -28.20
C SER A 37 26.38 -19.09 -28.22
N SER A 38 25.59 -19.01 -27.13
CA SER A 38 24.48 -18.08 -27.05
C SER A 38 24.20 -17.67 -25.60
N ILE A 39 23.59 -16.51 -25.40
CA ILE A 39 23.06 -16.05 -24.14
C ILE A 39 21.73 -15.32 -24.36
N ASN A 40 20.71 -15.66 -23.59
CA ASN A 40 19.38 -15.06 -23.66
C ASN A 40 18.88 -14.69 -22.25
N LEU A 41 18.20 -13.54 -22.17
CA LEU A 41 17.39 -13.12 -21.04
C LEU A 41 15.91 -13.19 -21.43
N THR A 42 15.11 -13.87 -20.61
CA THR A 42 13.66 -13.92 -20.81
C THR A 42 12.97 -13.34 -19.59
N LEU A 43 12.27 -12.22 -19.76
CA LEU A 43 11.42 -11.65 -18.71
C LEU A 43 10.16 -12.49 -18.51
N ASP A 44 9.48 -12.35 -17.37
CA ASP A 44 8.27 -13.11 -17.02
C ASP A 44 7.13 -12.95 -18.05
N ASN A 45 7.10 -11.83 -18.78
CA ASN A 45 6.13 -11.55 -19.85
C ASN A 45 6.57 -12.10 -21.22
N GLY A 46 7.74 -12.70 -21.32
CA GLY A 46 8.30 -13.20 -22.58
C GLY A 46 8.86 -12.11 -23.49
N GLU A 47 8.91 -10.85 -23.06
CA GLU A 47 9.36 -9.70 -23.85
C GLU A 47 10.78 -9.22 -23.41
N THR A 48 11.32 -8.26 -24.14
CA THR A 48 12.60 -7.58 -23.81
C THR A 48 12.40 -6.26 -23.07
N THR A 49 11.14 -5.89 -22.80
CA THR A 49 10.74 -4.68 -22.06
C THR A 49 9.74 -5.03 -20.97
N MET A 50 9.81 -4.37 -19.82
CA MET A 50 8.88 -4.58 -18.72
C MET A 50 8.80 -3.34 -17.82
N ASP A 51 7.61 -3.14 -17.25
CA ASP A 51 7.40 -2.19 -16.15
C ASP A 51 7.94 -2.76 -14.84
N ALA A 52 8.66 -1.92 -14.11
CA ALA A 52 9.12 -2.15 -12.75
C ALA A 52 8.58 -1.08 -11.82
N PHE A 53 8.51 -1.38 -10.54
CA PHE A 53 8.03 -0.48 -9.50
C PHE A 53 9.14 -0.23 -8.47
N PRO A 54 9.10 0.90 -7.73
CA PRO A 54 10.12 1.20 -6.75
C PRO A 54 10.26 0.08 -5.69
N GLY A 55 11.48 -0.46 -5.54
CA GLY A 55 11.76 -1.56 -4.63
C GLY A 55 11.45 -2.96 -5.17
N ASP A 56 11.06 -3.10 -6.44
CA ASP A 56 10.89 -4.43 -7.05
C ASP A 56 12.19 -5.22 -7.04
N THR A 57 12.04 -6.52 -6.76
CA THR A 57 13.07 -7.52 -6.98
C THR A 57 12.61 -8.43 -8.11
N ILE A 58 13.27 -8.29 -9.26
CA ILE A 58 12.95 -9.00 -10.50
C ILE A 58 13.98 -10.09 -10.70
N ARG A 59 13.54 -11.32 -10.92
CA ARG A 59 14.39 -12.46 -11.21
C ARG A 59 14.20 -12.87 -12.65
N VAL A 60 15.30 -12.99 -13.38
CA VAL A 60 15.31 -13.27 -14.82
C VAL A 60 16.17 -14.49 -15.07
N LYS A 61 15.61 -15.51 -15.69
CA LYS A 61 16.37 -16.69 -16.09
C LYS A 61 17.37 -16.33 -17.19
N VAL A 62 18.60 -16.80 -17.04
CA VAL A 62 19.66 -16.65 -18.04
C VAL A 62 19.90 -18.00 -18.70
N GLU A 63 19.58 -18.09 -19.98
CA GLU A 63 19.89 -19.27 -20.78
C GLU A 63 21.23 -19.04 -21.50
N SER A 64 22.23 -19.81 -21.17
CA SER A 64 23.56 -19.71 -21.78
C SER A 64 24.05 -21.06 -22.28
N LYS A 65 24.75 -21.08 -23.42
CA LYS A 65 25.39 -22.25 -23.97
C LYS A 65 26.87 -21.93 -24.27
N GLU A 66 27.78 -22.81 -23.84
CA GLU A 66 29.22 -22.74 -24.09
C GLU A 66 29.85 -21.41 -23.68
N LEU A 67 29.35 -20.75 -22.63
CA LEU A 67 29.86 -19.48 -22.10
C LEU A 67 30.38 -19.64 -20.67
N LYS A 68 31.36 -18.81 -20.32
CA LYS A 68 31.91 -18.63 -18.98
C LYS A 68 31.95 -17.12 -18.64
N ASP A 69 32.32 -16.81 -17.39
CA ASP A 69 32.49 -15.45 -16.90
C ASP A 69 31.21 -14.60 -17.15
N ILE A 70 30.05 -15.18 -16.81
CA ILE A 70 28.74 -14.51 -17.01
C ILE A 70 28.61 -13.41 -15.98
N VAL A 71 28.30 -12.19 -16.45
CA VAL A 71 28.11 -11.02 -15.61
C VAL A 71 26.87 -10.24 -16.02
N GLY A 72 26.16 -9.72 -15.02
CA GLY A 72 25.06 -8.77 -15.19
C GLY A 72 25.52 -7.33 -14.98
N THR A 73 25.07 -6.41 -15.82
CA THR A 73 25.37 -4.98 -15.71
C THR A 73 24.14 -4.14 -15.97
N THR A 74 24.16 -2.88 -15.53
CA THR A 74 23.05 -1.93 -15.75
C THR A 74 23.57 -0.59 -16.27
N SER A 75 22.76 0.07 -17.10
CA SER A 75 23.03 1.42 -17.58
C SER A 75 22.76 2.51 -16.54
N ASN A 76 22.10 2.17 -15.43
CA ASN A 76 21.70 3.10 -14.39
C ASN A 76 22.17 2.58 -13.02
N SER A 77 23.14 3.27 -12.43
CA SER A 77 23.79 2.87 -11.17
C SER A 77 22.86 2.88 -9.94
N ALA A 78 21.66 3.45 -10.04
CA ALA A 78 20.66 3.37 -8.97
C ALA A 78 20.00 1.98 -8.88
N TRP A 79 20.13 1.16 -9.93
CA TRP A 79 19.64 -0.22 -9.96
C TRP A 79 20.77 -1.18 -9.56
N ASN A 80 20.42 -2.18 -8.75
CA ASN A 80 21.34 -3.24 -8.41
C ASN A 80 21.10 -4.47 -9.30
N VAL A 81 22.17 -5.04 -9.83
CA VAL A 81 22.11 -6.22 -10.70
C VAL A 81 23.16 -7.22 -10.24
N GLY A 82 22.75 -8.45 -9.98
CA GLY A 82 23.62 -9.55 -9.60
C GLY A 82 23.29 -10.82 -10.37
N TYR A 83 24.29 -11.59 -10.78
CA TYR A 83 24.12 -12.90 -11.40
C TYR A 83 24.45 -14.01 -10.41
N ASP A 84 23.56 -14.98 -10.27
CA ASP A 84 23.72 -16.20 -9.48
C ASP A 84 24.02 -17.35 -10.45
N GLU A 85 25.25 -17.83 -10.46
CA GLU A 85 25.70 -18.87 -11.37
C GLU A 85 25.06 -20.24 -11.07
N GLU A 86 24.84 -20.56 -9.79
CA GLU A 86 24.25 -21.84 -9.38
C GLU A 86 22.79 -21.95 -9.86
N LYS A 87 22.07 -20.85 -9.84
CA LYS A 87 20.66 -20.78 -10.28
C LYS A 87 20.49 -20.40 -11.74
N SER A 88 21.56 -19.97 -12.40
CA SER A 88 21.51 -19.36 -13.73
C SER A 88 20.47 -18.21 -13.78
N GLU A 89 20.49 -17.35 -12.75
CA GLU A 89 19.46 -16.32 -12.53
C GLU A 89 20.12 -14.94 -12.37
N LEU A 90 19.57 -13.95 -13.06
CA LEU A 90 19.90 -12.55 -12.86
C LEU A 90 18.87 -11.95 -11.88
N THR A 91 19.35 -11.42 -10.77
CA THR A 91 18.52 -10.66 -9.83
C THR A 91 18.71 -9.17 -10.09
N ILE A 92 17.60 -8.46 -10.33
CA ILE A 92 17.56 -7.03 -10.60
C ILE A 92 16.72 -6.37 -9.50
N VAL A 93 17.29 -5.38 -8.79
CA VAL A 93 16.56 -4.63 -7.76
C VAL A 93 16.38 -3.19 -8.22
N ALA A 94 15.11 -2.80 -8.35
CA ALA A 94 14.73 -1.45 -8.70
C ALA A 94 14.99 -0.48 -7.53
N PRO A 95 15.41 0.78 -7.79
CA PRO A 95 15.60 1.76 -6.73
C PRO A 95 14.27 2.14 -6.06
N VAL A 96 14.31 2.45 -4.77
CA VAL A 96 13.14 3.00 -4.04
C VAL A 96 12.87 4.46 -4.42
N VAL A 97 13.85 5.18 -4.92
CA VAL A 97 13.69 6.55 -5.42
C VAL A 97 13.22 6.49 -6.87
N CYS A 98 11.92 6.62 -7.11
CA CYS A 98 11.30 6.44 -8.43
C CYS A 98 11.80 7.45 -9.49
N THR A 99 12.32 8.61 -9.08
CA THR A 99 12.90 9.61 -9.99
C THR A 99 14.26 9.19 -10.56
N SER A 100 14.81 8.04 -10.16
CA SER A 100 16.08 7.53 -10.67
C SER A 100 16.04 7.10 -12.15
N GLY A 101 14.83 6.93 -12.71
CA GLY A 101 14.62 6.63 -14.12
C GLY A 101 14.80 5.16 -14.51
N PRO A 102 14.61 4.83 -15.81
CA PRO A 102 14.67 3.47 -16.33
C PRO A 102 16.10 2.91 -16.36
N ALA A 103 16.21 1.61 -16.58
CA ALA A 103 17.47 0.93 -16.76
C ALA A 103 17.44 -0.02 -17.96
N LYS A 104 18.56 -0.06 -18.69
CA LYS A 104 18.89 -1.17 -19.58
C LYS A 104 19.76 -2.13 -18.78
N VAL A 105 19.34 -3.37 -18.69
CA VAL A 105 20.06 -4.44 -17.99
C VAL A 105 20.59 -5.42 -19.01
N MET A 106 21.89 -5.67 -18.96
CA MET A 106 22.59 -6.52 -19.89
C MET A 106 23.24 -7.68 -19.14
N VAL A 107 23.12 -8.88 -19.68
CA VAL A 107 23.95 -10.02 -19.32
C VAL A 107 24.96 -10.28 -20.44
N SER A 108 26.19 -10.60 -20.08
CA SER A 108 27.25 -10.96 -21.04
C SER A 108 28.05 -12.16 -20.54
N GLY A 109 28.56 -12.95 -21.47
CA GLY A 109 29.45 -14.06 -21.19
C GLY A 109 30.45 -14.26 -22.33
N VAL A 110 31.51 -15.03 -22.09
CA VAL A 110 32.63 -15.22 -23.02
C VAL A 110 32.74 -16.69 -23.40
N ASP A 111 32.86 -17.00 -24.69
CA ASP A 111 33.11 -18.36 -25.17
C ASP A 111 34.58 -18.82 -25.03
N LYS A 112 34.86 -20.05 -25.39
CA LYS A 112 36.21 -20.64 -25.35
C LYS A 112 37.22 -19.92 -26.28
N LYS A 113 36.74 -19.15 -27.28
CA LYS A 113 37.55 -18.38 -28.22
C LYS A 113 37.76 -16.93 -27.80
N GLY A 114 37.18 -16.53 -26.65
CA GLY A 114 37.23 -15.15 -26.17
C GLY A 114 36.17 -14.21 -26.80
N GLN A 115 35.21 -14.75 -27.55
CA GLN A 115 34.15 -13.95 -28.14
C GLN A 115 33.07 -13.64 -27.09
N VAL A 116 32.63 -12.37 -27.02
CA VAL A 116 31.62 -11.89 -26.05
C VAL A 116 30.21 -11.97 -26.65
N PHE A 117 29.32 -12.62 -25.93
CA PHE A 117 27.87 -12.70 -26.23
C PHE A 117 27.12 -11.85 -25.24
N ARG A 118 26.01 -11.23 -25.67
CA ARG A 118 25.22 -10.31 -24.86
C ARG A 118 23.72 -10.48 -25.10
N SER A 119 22.92 -10.30 -24.03
CA SER A 119 21.49 -10.14 -24.11
C SER A 119 21.05 -8.94 -23.27
N LEU A 120 20.02 -8.22 -23.72
CA LEU A 120 19.60 -6.94 -23.15
C LEU A 120 18.10 -6.93 -22.91
N VAL A 121 17.69 -6.42 -21.73
CA VAL A 121 16.32 -6.06 -21.42
C VAL A 121 16.23 -4.60 -20.97
N THR A 122 15.07 -3.97 -21.15
CA THR A 122 14.80 -2.60 -20.73
C THR A 122 13.70 -2.59 -19.68
N LEU A 123 13.95 -1.94 -18.56
CA LEU A 123 12.99 -1.79 -17.46
C LEU A 123 12.58 -0.33 -17.34
N THR A 124 11.27 -0.07 -17.35
CA THR A 124 10.69 1.25 -17.10
C THR A 124 10.33 1.35 -15.62
N LEU A 125 10.85 2.34 -14.91
CA LEU A 125 10.51 2.55 -13.51
C LEU A 125 9.25 3.42 -13.41
N ASN A 126 8.17 2.85 -12.89
CA ASN A 126 6.94 3.55 -12.54
C ASN A 126 7.09 4.31 -11.21
N ASP A 127 6.08 5.06 -10.82
CA ASP A 127 6.03 5.76 -9.55
C ASP A 127 5.09 5.08 -8.53
N TYR A 128 4.97 5.66 -7.34
CA TYR A 128 4.18 5.13 -6.24
C TYR A 128 2.65 5.33 -6.40
N SER A 129 2.20 6.08 -7.40
CA SER A 129 0.78 6.36 -7.62
C SER A 129 0.04 5.28 -8.41
N ASP A 130 0.69 4.17 -8.78
CA ASP A 130 0.02 3.05 -9.44
C ASP A 130 -1.07 2.47 -8.53
N PRO A 131 -2.35 2.46 -8.97
CA PRO A 131 -3.47 2.06 -8.12
C PRO A 131 -3.46 0.57 -7.74
N ARG A 132 -2.62 -0.25 -8.38
CA ARG A 132 -2.42 -1.66 -8.03
C ARG A 132 -1.45 -1.85 -6.88
N GLY A 133 -0.66 -0.82 -6.54
CA GLY A 133 0.23 -0.81 -5.38
C GLY A 133 -0.55 -0.83 -4.06
N THR A 134 0.14 -1.16 -2.98
CA THR A 134 -0.47 -1.23 -1.64
C THR A 134 0.47 -0.62 -0.62
N PHE A 135 -0.05 0.29 0.18
CA PHE A 135 0.64 0.82 1.35
C PHE A 135 0.12 0.21 2.63
N ILE A 136 1.02 -0.08 3.57
CA ILE A 136 0.67 -0.42 4.95
C ILE A 136 1.34 0.59 5.85
N LEU A 137 0.52 1.37 6.56
CA LEU A 137 1.00 2.29 7.58
C LEU A 137 1.09 1.54 8.90
N ASN A 138 2.27 1.50 9.50
CA ASN A 138 2.48 0.95 10.83
C ASN A 138 2.43 2.04 11.89
N GLU A 139 1.74 1.77 12.99
CA GLU A 139 1.80 2.63 14.18
C GLU A 139 3.21 2.66 14.78
N GLY A 140 3.90 1.53 14.71
CA GLY A 140 5.08 1.27 15.51
C GLY A 140 4.72 0.89 16.95
N SER A 141 5.68 0.92 17.83
CA SER A 141 5.48 0.68 19.26
C SER A 141 6.32 1.63 20.09
N VAL A 142 5.77 2.82 20.35
CA VAL A 142 6.44 3.83 21.19
C VAL A 142 6.63 3.39 22.66
N TRP A 143 5.90 2.34 23.04
CA TRP A 143 5.94 1.73 24.39
C TRP A 143 6.97 0.60 24.49
N SER A 144 7.57 0.15 23.40
CA SER A 144 8.61 -0.88 23.41
C SER A 144 9.97 -0.31 23.82
N THR A 145 10.89 -1.18 24.21
CA THR A 145 12.27 -0.81 24.49
C THR A 145 13.21 -1.61 23.57
N PRO A 146 13.89 -0.98 22.62
CA PRO A 146 13.77 0.44 22.23
C PRO A 146 12.41 0.77 21.60
N SER A 147 12.01 2.06 21.66
CA SER A 147 10.81 2.56 21.01
C SER A 147 10.90 2.37 19.49
N GLU A 148 9.79 1.91 18.88
CA GLU A 148 9.65 1.77 17.43
C GLU A 148 8.74 2.90 16.90
N MET A 149 9.28 3.76 16.03
CA MET A 149 8.49 4.81 15.38
C MET A 149 7.58 4.22 14.31
N SER A 150 6.65 5.02 13.83
CA SER A 150 5.79 4.64 12.70
C SER A 150 6.62 4.41 11.45
N SER A 151 6.12 3.55 10.58
CA SER A 151 6.78 3.27 9.30
C SER A 151 5.77 3.04 8.19
N LEU A 152 6.19 3.27 6.95
CA LEU A 152 5.40 2.99 5.76
C LEU A 152 6.03 1.84 4.99
N ILE A 153 5.22 0.83 4.68
CA ILE A 153 5.58 -0.30 3.82
C ILE A 153 4.93 -0.08 2.46
N TYR A 154 5.64 -0.37 1.40
CA TYR A 154 5.08 -0.44 0.05
C TYR A 154 5.16 -1.86 -0.49
N ILE A 155 4.04 -2.38 -0.95
CA ILE A 155 3.96 -3.65 -1.68
C ILE A 155 3.65 -3.30 -3.14
N THR A 156 4.56 -3.69 -4.02
CA THR A 156 4.45 -3.39 -5.45
C THR A 156 3.35 -4.22 -6.12
N PRO A 157 2.83 -3.82 -7.29
CA PRO A 157 1.95 -4.66 -8.11
C PRO A 157 2.52 -6.05 -8.40
N ARG A 158 3.85 -6.18 -8.40
CA ARG A 158 4.60 -7.45 -8.59
C ARG A 158 4.87 -8.21 -7.29
N THR A 159 4.28 -7.75 -6.16
CA THR A 159 4.34 -8.39 -4.84
C THR A 159 5.65 -8.28 -4.05
N SER A 160 6.63 -7.52 -4.53
CA SER A 160 7.79 -7.15 -3.72
C SER A 160 7.35 -6.23 -2.58
N ALA A 161 7.85 -6.46 -1.38
CA ALA A 161 7.55 -5.64 -0.21
C ALA A 161 8.79 -4.86 0.23
N THR A 162 8.67 -3.54 0.29
CA THR A 162 9.72 -2.64 0.76
C THR A 162 9.31 -2.04 2.11
N PRO A 163 9.88 -2.49 3.22
CA PRO A 163 9.65 -1.87 4.52
C PRO A 163 10.36 -0.51 4.61
N TYR A 164 9.85 0.37 5.48
CA TYR A 164 10.46 1.69 5.75
C TYR A 164 10.65 2.55 4.50
N VAL A 165 9.73 2.45 3.52
CA VAL A 165 9.89 3.12 2.22
C VAL A 165 9.92 4.64 2.35
N TYR A 166 9.10 5.22 3.24
CA TYR A 166 9.10 6.66 3.50
C TYR A 166 10.43 7.12 4.12
N GLU A 167 10.90 6.40 5.12
CA GLU A 167 12.16 6.68 5.82
C GLU A 167 13.36 6.57 4.89
N SER A 168 13.36 5.59 3.99
CA SER A 168 14.43 5.40 2.99
C SER A 168 14.56 6.60 2.04
N ILE A 169 13.45 7.32 1.80
CA ILE A 169 13.42 8.49 0.90
C ILE A 169 13.67 9.80 1.65
N ASN A 170 13.16 9.92 2.89
CA ASN A 170 13.14 11.19 3.63
C ASN A 170 14.11 11.23 4.82
N GLY A 171 14.75 10.10 5.17
CA GLY A 171 15.73 10.00 6.24
C GLY A 171 15.15 10.00 7.66
N ARG A 172 13.81 10.05 7.81
CA ARG A 172 13.11 10.09 9.10
C ARG A 172 11.78 9.35 9.00
N ALA A 173 11.28 8.85 10.13
CA ALA A 173 9.94 8.27 10.23
C ALA A 173 8.84 9.32 9.99
N PRO A 174 7.69 8.96 9.41
CA PRO A 174 6.60 9.90 9.15
C PRO A 174 5.99 10.45 10.43
N GLY A 175 6.02 9.69 11.52
CA GLY A 175 5.47 10.10 12.81
C GLY A 175 5.76 9.10 13.93
N ALA A 176 5.16 9.33 15.08
CA ALA A 176 5.16 8.43 16.22
C ALA A 176 3.72 8.00 16.55
N CYS A 177 3.45 6.70 16.44
CA CYS A 177 2.10 6.12 16.56
C CYS A 177 1.13 6.69 15.51
N SER A 178 1.50 6.56 14.22
CA SER A 178 0.64 6.99 13.10
C SER A 178 -0.63 6.15 13.03
N GLN A 179 -1.78 6.80 12.82
CA GLN A 179 -3.09 6.17 12.94
C GLN A 179 -3.89 6.13 11.65
N ASP A 180 -3.63 7.05 10.73
CA ASP A 180 -4.39 7.16 9.49
C ASP A 180 -3.57 7.82 8.38
N MET A 181 -3.90 7.49 7.14
CA MET A 181 -3.34 8.08 5.94
C MET A 181 -4.46 8.41 4.96
N PHE A 182 -4.50 9.64 4.46
CA PHE A 182 -5.51 10.11 3.51
C PHE A 182 -4.86 10.67 2.26
N GLU A 183 -5.41 10.32 1.09
CA GLU A 183 -4.95 10.85 -0.20
C GLU A 183 -5.87 11.96 -0.69
N SER A 184 -5.30 13.13 -1.02
CA SER A 184 -6.03 14.25 -1.64
C SER A 184 -5.08 15.18 -2.38
N GLY A 185 -5.48 15.65 -3.55
CA GLY A 185 -4.73 16.65 -4.32
C GLY A 185 -3.30 16.21 -4.68
N GLY A 186 -3.08 14.91 -4.96
CA GLY A 186 -1.76 14.36 -5.30
C GLY A 186 -0.80 14.25 -4.11
N LYS A 187 -1.33 14.26 -2.89
CA LYS A 187 -0.56 14.16 -1.64
C LYS A 187 -1.17 13.13 -0.71
N TYR A 188 -0.32 12.49 0.07
CA TYR A 188 -0.71 11.74 1.27
C TYR A 188 -0.57 12.60 2.50
N PHE A 189 -1.53 12.47 3.42
CA PHE A 189 -1.59 13.12 4.71
C PHE A 189 -1.59 12.03 5.77
N VAL A 190 -0.55 11.98 6.61
CA VAL A 190 -0.43 11.00 7.71
C VAL A 190 -0.60 11.73 9.02
N ILE A 191 -1.53 11.24 9.85
CA ILE A 191 -1.75 11.74 11.21
C ILE A 191 -1.16 10.78 12.25
N SER A 192 -0.44 11.30 13.23
CA SER A 192 0.24 10.55 14.30
C SER A 192 -0.19 11.05 15.67
N GLN A 193 -0.41 10.13 16.61
CA GLN A 193 -0.86 10.47 17.97
C GLN A 193 0.18 11.26 18.76
N ASN A 194 1.43 10.84 18.67
CA ASN A 194 2.47 11.35 19.53
C ASN A 194 3.39 12.32 18.79
N ARG A 195 3.90 13.30 19.54
CA ARG A 195 5.02 14.14 19.11
C ARG A 195 6.32 13.42 19.44
N ASN A 196 7.24 13.40 18.52
CA ASN A 196 8.59 12.89 18.76
C ASN A 196 9.58 13.69 17.89
N ALA A 197 10.68 14.13 18.50
CA ALA A 197 11.69 14.95 17.84
C ALA A 197 12.42 14.21 16.69
N ASP A 198 12.42 12.87 16.74
CA ASP A 198 13.09 12.03 15.75
C ASP A 198 12.19 11.70 14.55
N THR A 199 10.97 12.24 14.51
CA THR A 199 10.01 12.05 13.42
C THR A 199 9.70 13.36 12.70
N ASP A 200 8.97 13.28 11.60
CA ASP A 200 8.55 14.46 10.84
C ASP A 200 7.39 15.23 11.47
N GLY A 201 6.66 14.65 12.41
CA GLY A 201 5.66 15.39 13.20
C GLY A 201 4.35 14.65 13.40
N GLN A 202 3.31 15.37 13.87
CA GLN A 202 1.98 14.80 14.05
C GLN A 202 1.17 14.76 12.76
N LEU A 203 1.31 15.75 11.90
CA LEU A 203 0.75 15.74 10.54
C LEU A 203 1.91 15.84 9.55
N THR A 204 2.11 14.78 8.78
CA THR A 204 3.14 14.70 7.74
C THR A 204 2.49 14.61 6.38
N ILE A 205 2.98 15.42 5.43
CA ILE A 205 2.44 15.51 4.07
C ILE A 205 3.55 15.17 3.08
N PHE A 206 3.26 14.29 2.12
CA PHE A 206 4.21 13.90 1.10
C PHE A 206 3.52 13.63 -0.25
N ASP A 207 4.28 13.75 -1.31
CA ASP A 207 3.83 13.59 -2.70
C ASP A 207 3.48 12.14 -3.01
N THR A 208 2.38 11.88 -3.73
CA THR A 208 1.89 10.53 -4.02
C THR A 208 2.77 9.74 -4.97
N LYS A 209 3.51 10.40 -5.85
CA LYS A 209 4.34 9.75 -6.87
C LYS A 209 5.72 9.42 -6.35
N THR A 210 6.29 10.31 -5.56
CA THR A 210 7.70 10.24 -5.15
C THR A 210 7.89 9.90 -3.69
N LEU A 211 6.85 9.95 -2.86
CA LEU A 211 6.86 9.88 -1.40
C LEU A 211 7.77 10.93 -0.73
N ARG A 212 8.25 11.93 -1.47
CA ARG A 212 9.03 13.02 -0.91
C ARG A 212 8.15 13.92 -0.04
N LYS A 213 8.65 14.21 1.15
CA LYS A 213 7.98 15.11 2.07
C LYS A 213 7.77 16.49 1.44
N THR A 214 6.55 17.01 1.55
CA THR A 214 6.16 18.35 1.06
C THR A 214 5.73 19.27 2.19
N GLY A 215 5.43 18.72 3.37
CA GLY A 215 5.07 19.51 4.57
C GLY A 215 5.08 18.65 5.82
N ASN A 216 5.23 19.31 6.97
CA ASN A 216 5.09 18.69 8.27
C ASN A 216 4.67 19.71 9.32
N TYR A 217 3.81 19.26 10.24
CA TYR A 217 3.23 20.10 11.30
C TYR A 217 3.29 19.34 12.62
N PRO A 218 4.18 19.76 13.54
CA PRO A 218 4.31 19.11 14.86
C PRO A 218 3.21 19.50 15.83
N PHE A 219 2.43 20.56 15.54
CA PHE A 219 1.51 21.25 16.44
C PHE A 219 2.12 21.58 17.83
N LYS A 220 1.47 22.43 18.61
CA LYS A 220 1.93 22.73 19.98
C LYS A 220 1.56 21.57 20.91
N GLU A 221 2.28 21.47 22.03
CA GLU A 221 1.96 20.51 23.07
C GLU A 221 0.51 20.71 23.56
N LYS A 222 -0.26 19.61 23.65
CA LYS A 222 -1.68 19.59 24.06
C LYS A 222 -2.66 20.35 23.15
N GLU A 223 -2.21 20.82 22.01
CA GLU A 223 -3.10 21.44 21.01
C GLU A 223 -4.07 20.41 20.46
N LEU A 224 -3.57 19.22 20.09
CA LEU A 224 -4.34 18.03 19.78
C LEU A 224 -4.24 16.99 20.90
N ASP A 225 -5.34 16.31 21.20
CA ASP A 225 -5.43 15.26 22.21
C ASP A 225 -5.57 13.87 21.55
N TRP A 226 -4.44 13.17 21.35
CA TRP A 226 -4.38 11.86 20.72
C TRP A 226 -5.11 11.82 19.36
N PRO A 227 -4.64 12.57 18.36
CA PRO A 227 -5.26 12.58 17.04
C PRO A 227 -5.17 11.19 16.39
N THR A 228 -6.23 10.79 15.71
CA THR A 228 -6.33 9.43 15.15
C THR A 228 -6.74 9.35 13.69
N HIS A 229 -7.50 10.32 13.19
CA HIS A 229 -7.99 10.27 11.80
C HIS A 229 -7.88 11.63 11.14
N VAL A 230 -7.73 11.59 9.82
CA VAL A 230 -7.63 12.77 8.98
C VAL A 230 -8.50 12.62 7.74
N ALA A 231 -9.21 13.68 7.37
CA ALA A 231 -9.89 13.82 6.09
C ALA A 231 -9.46 15.12 5.43
N VAL A 232 -9.29 15.12 4.11
CA VAL A 232 -8.77 16.28 3.39
C VAL A 232 -9.62 16.58 2.17
N VAL A 233 -10.08 17.83 2.08
CA VAL A 233 -10.82 18.36 0.94
C VAL A 233 -9.89 19.30 0.17
N ASP A 234 -9.92 19.22 -1.16
CA ASP A 234 -9.15 20.06 -2.09
C ASP A 234 -7.62 20.02 -1.90
N GLY A 235 -7.09 19.04 -1.15
CA GLY A 235 -5.65 18.89 -0.90
C GLY A 235 -5.06 19.88 0.10
N TYR A 236 -5.88 20.73 0.78
CA TYR A 236 -5.42 21.74 1.74
C TYR A 236 -6.37 22.02 2.90
N LYS A 237 -7.67 21.72 2.82
CA LYS A 237 -8.65 21.80 3.91
C LYS A 237 -8.62 20.50 4.68
N ILE A 238 -8.02 20.50 5.86
CA ILE A 238 -7.71 19.30 6.64
C ILE A 238 -8.59 19.24 7.88
N TYR A 239 -9.25 18.12 8.10
CA TYR A 239 -10.07 17.81 9.26
C TYR A 239 -9.38 16.72 10.07
N ILE A 240 -9.01 17.01 11.30
CA ILE A 240 -8.30 16.10 12.19
C ILE A 240 -9.23 15.70 13.33
N ARG A 241 -9.51 14.42 13.46
CA ARG A 241 -10.23 13.87 14.61
C ARG A 241 -9.25 13.57 15.75
N ASP A 242 -9.54 14.09 16.94
CA ASP A 242 -8.85 13.76 18.19
C ASP A 242 -9.86 13.34 19.29
N ASN A 243 -9.39 13.15 20.54
CA ASN A 243 -10.28 12.76 21.66
C ASN A 243 -11.28 13.85 22.07
N LYS A 244 -11.06 15.11 21.66
CA LYS A 244 -11.99 16.22 21.93
C LYS A 244 -13.08 16.30 20.88
N GLY A 245 -12.77 16.02 19.61
CA GLY A 245 -13.69 16.14 18.49
C GLY A 245 -12.97 16.26 17.16
N ILE A 246 -13.40 17.17 16.30
CA ILE A 246 -12.80 17.43 15.00
C ILE A 246 -12.27 18.86 14.95
N TRP A 247 -11.06 18.99 14.43
CA TRP A 247 -10.36 20.25 14.22
C TRP A 247 -10.17 20.51 12.73
N PHE A 248 -10.45 21.72 12.32
CA PHE A 248 -10.11 22.22 10.98
C PHE A 248 -8.72 22.85 10.98
N PHE A 249 -7.94 22.52 9.96
CA PHE A 249 -6.63 23.07 9.69
C PHE A 249 -6.48 23.34 8.19
N ASN A 250 -5.90 24.46 7.81
CA ASN A 250 -5.73 24.82 6.41
C ASN A 250 -4.27 25.17 6.12
N THR A 251 -3.64 24.38 5.24
CA THR A 251 -2.22 24.57 4.88
C THR A 251 -1.94 25.78 4.00
N MET A 252 -2.98 26.42 3.46
CA MET A 252 -2.85 27.64 2.66
C MET A 252 -2.81 28.91 3.51
N TYR A 253 -3.18 28.83 4.79
CA TYR A 253 -3.16 29.98 5.69
C TYR A 253 -1.82 30.10 6.43
N ALA A 254 -1.21 31.28 6.37
CA ALA A 254 0.07 31.54 7.03
C ALA A 254 0.02 31.33 8.56
N ALA A 255 -1.13 31.53 9.18
CA ALA A 255 -1.31 31.42 10.63
C ALA A 255 -1.29 29.96 11.17
N ASN A 256 -1.48 28.94 10.30
CA ASN A 256 -1.48 27.51 10.67
C ASN A 256 -2.26 27.22 11.96
N GLN A 257 -3.45 27.81 12.13
CA GLN A 257 -4.24 27.73 13.34
C GLN A 257 -5.27 26.60 13.25
N LEU A 258 -5.36 25.78 14.31
CA LEU A 258 -6.43 24.80 14.49
C LEU A 258 -7.73 25.53 14.92
N THR A 259 -8.84 25.20 14.26
CA THR A 259 -10.18 25.67 14.62
C THR A 259 -11.05 24.50 14.97
N PHE A 260 -11.65 24.49 16.17
CA PHE A 260 -12.55 23.42 16.58
C PHE A 260 -13.87 23.48 15.81
N ILE A 261 -14.36 22.34 15.35
CA ILE A 261 -15.68 22.22 14.71
C ILE A 261 -16.72 22.02 15.80
N GLU A 262 -17.53 23.06 16.04
CA GLU A 262 -18.59 23.03 17.04
C GLU A 262 -19.60 21.91 16.75
N GLY A 263 -20.05 21.20 17.80
CA GLY A 263 -20.93 20.04 17.67
C GLY A 263 -20.24 18.72 17.33
N SER A 264 -18.90 18.72 17.12
CA SER A 264 -18.13 17.50 16.83
C SER A 264 -17.59 16.78 18.06
N ARG A 265 -17.79 17.34 19.28
CA ARG A 265 -17.30 16.76 20.54
C ARG A 265 -17.77 15.31 20.68
N GLY A 266 -16.84 14.39 20.91
CA GLY A 266 -17.12 12.96 21.01
C GLY A 266 -17.26 12.25 19.64
N ALA A 267 -16.77 12.86 18.56
CA ALA A 267 -16.55 12.16 17.28
C ALA A 267 -15.77 10.88 17.52
N ARG A 268 -16.22 9.79 16.90
CA ARG A 268 -15.68 8.44 17.17
C ARG A 268 -14.28 8.27 16.56
N LYS A 269 -13.48 7.41 17.21
CA LYS A 269 -12.24 6.91 16.65
C LYS A 269 -12.57 5.97 15.49
N ASN A 270 -12.81 6.55 14.31
CA ASN A 270 -13.08 5.84 13.06
C ASN A 270 -12.79 6.77 11.90
N THR A 271 -12.63 6.20 10.70
CA THR A 271 -12.37 6.95 9.49
C THR A 271 -13.49 7.96 9.19
N MET A 272 -13.10 9.07 8.60
CA MET A 272 -13.99 10.06 8.01
C MET A 272 -14.00 9.87 6.50
N ALA A 273 -15.17 9.96 5.87
CA ALA A 273 -15.28 9.92 4.41
C ALA A 273 -15.38 11.33 3.84
N VAL A 274 -14.84 11.51 2.62
CA VAL A 274 -15.03 12.73 1.82
C VAL A 274 -15.77 12.34 0.54
N SER A 275 -16.90 12.96 0.29
CA SER A 275 -17.69 12.80 -0.92
C SER A 275 -18.44 14.10 -1.23
N ASN A 276 -18.57 14.45 -2.51
CA ASN A 276 -19.20 15.70 -2.97
C ASN A 276 -18.73 16.96 -2.21
N GLY A 277 -17.43 17.02 -1.90
CA GLY A 277 -16.83 18.14 -1.19
C GLY A 277 -17.29 18.30 0.27
N LYS A 278 -17.93 17.30 0.86
CA LYS A 278 -18.36 17.28 2.27
C LYS A 278 -17.56 16.24 3.05
N VAL A 279 -17.46 16.44 4.37
CA VAL A 279 -16.80 15.51 5.29
C VAL A 279 -17.84 14.83 6.16
N PHE A 280 -17.89 13.49 6.08
CA PHE A 280 -18.82 12.65 6.83
C PHE A 280 -18.07 11.98 7.97
N PHE A 281 -18.65 12.03 9.17
CA PHE A 281 -18.08 11.41 10.36
C PHE A 281 -19.14 10.82 11.27
N SER A 282 -18.74 9.94 12.18
CA SER A 282 -19.64 9.34 13.17
C SER A 282 -19.45 9.95 14.55
N GLN A 283 -20.59 10.17 15.22
CA GLN A 283 -20.65 10.50 16.63
C GLN A 283 -21.65 9.55 17.31
N ASN A 284 -21.13 8.43 17.86
CA ASN A 284 -21.96 7.32 18.33
C ASN A 284 -22.89 6.78 17.24
N SER A 285 -24.21 6.97 17.40
CA SER A 285 -25.23 6.55 16.42
C SER A 285 -25.58 7.63 15.40
N TYR A 286 -24.91 8.77 15.42
CA TYR A 286 -25.16 9.85 14.47
C TYR A 286 -24.16 9.82 13.33
N LEU A 287 -24.64 9.88 12.10
CA LEU A 287 -23.90 10.32 10.94
C LEU A 287 -23.98 11.83 10.87
N LYS A 288 -22.87 12.52 10.83
CA LYS A 288 -22.80 13.98 10.74
C LYS A 288 -21.99 14.42 9.52
N VAL A 289 -22.37 15.57 8.99
CA VAL A 289 -21.78 16.14 7.77
C VAL A 289 -21.25 17.53 8.04
N ILE A 290 -19.95 17.75 7.76
CA ILE A 290 -19.32 19.07 7.79
C ILE A 290 -19.31 19.65 6.38
N ASP A 291 -19.72 20.91 6.26
CA ASP A 291 -19.52 21.72 5.06
C ASP A 291 -18.18 22.47 5.13
N PRO A 292 -17.19 22.16 4.25
CA PRO A 292 -15.89 22.84 4.23
C PRO A 292 -15.91 24.32 3.81
N GLU A 293 -17.01 24.82 3.31
CA GLU A 293 -17.12 26.26 2.99
C GLU A 293 -17.44 27.10 4.24
N SER A 294 -18.26 26.55 5.13
CA SER A 294 -18.62 27.20 6.40
C SER A 294 -17.86 26.67 7.62
N ASN A 295 -17.23 25.49 7.50
CA ASN A 295 -16.65 24.71 8.60
C ASN A 295 -17.66 24.43 9.73
N THR A 296 -18.93 24.18 9.38
CA THR A 296 -20.01 23.86 10.31
C THR A 296 -20.65 22.51 9.97
N ILE A 297 -21.31 21.90 10.98
CA ILE A 297 -22.13 20.72 10.76
C ILE A 297 -23.44 21.17 10.12
N VAL A 298 -23.73 20.66 8.93
CA VAL A 298 -24.91 21.03 8.13
C VAL A 298 -25.99 19.96 8.11
N HIS A 299 -25.65 18.73 8.52
CA HIS A 299 -26.62 17.64 8.60
C HIS A 299 -26.23 16.64 9.71
N GLU A 300 -27.25 16.05 10.35
CA GLU A 300 -27.09 14.92 11.25
C GLU A 300 -28.27 13.95 11.11
N GLU A 301 -27.95 12.67 11.03
CA GLU A 301 -28.91 11.58 10.95
C GLU A 301 -28.64 10.54 12.02
N LYS A 302 -29.68 10.13 12.77
CA LYS A 302 -29.56 9.19 13.87
C LYS A 302 -29.97 7.78 13.46
N TYR A 303 -29.09 6.81 13.70
CA TYR A 303 -29.36 5.39 13.50
C TYR A 303 -29.60 4.66 14.83
N GLY A 304 -30.07 3.41 14.77
CA GLY A 304 -30.44 2.64 15.97
C GLY A 304 -29.28 2.02 16.73
N GLY A 305 -28.05 2.22 16.30
CA GLY A 305 -26.85 1.72 16.96
C GLY A 305 -25.61 2.52 16.56
N SER A 306 -24.49 2.34 17.29
CA SER A 306 -23.24 3.05 16.99
C SER A 306 -22.72 2.67 15.59
N ILE A 307 -22.33 3.67 14.81
CA ILE A 307 -21.78 3.49 13.48
C ILE A 307 -20.41 2.84 13.61
N SER A 308 -20.17 1.78 12.85
CA SER A 308 -18.93 1.00 12.82
C SER A 308 -18.06 1.28 11.61
N GLY A 309 -18.62 1.79 10.51
CA GLY A 309 -17.89 2.15 9.32
C GLY A 309 -18.63 3.15 8.45
N ILE A 310 -17.84 4.04 7.80
CA ILE A 310 -18.30 4.98 6.79
C ILE A 310 -17.28 4.88 5.67
N ILE A 311 -17.70 4.41 4.48
CA ILE A 311 -16.82 4.24 3.32
C ILE A 311 -17.52 4.70 2.04
N ASN A 312 -16.75 5.14 1.05
CA ASN A 312 -17.32 5.50 -0.26
C ASN A 312 -17.82 4.23 -0.98
N ALA A 313 -19.05 4.28 -1.48
CA ALA A 313 -19.64 3.29 -2.37
C ALA A 313 -19.31 3.64 -3.83
N ASP A 314 -19.54 4.90 -4.18
CA ASP A 314 -19.21 5.53 -5.45
C ASP A 314 -19.02 7.06 -5.24
N ASP A 315 -19.07 7.85 -6.31
CA ASP A 315 -18.86 9.31 -6.24
C ASP A 315 -19.97 10.03 -5.46
N ASP A 316 -21.20 9.49 -5.48
CA ASP A 316 -22.38 10.13 -4.92
C ASP A 316 -22.93 9.42 -3.68
N HIS A 317 -22.38 8.27 -3.29
CA HIS A 317 -22.92 7.46 -2.20
C HIS A 317 -21.86 6.97 -1.22
N LEU A 318 -22.32 6.78 0.02
CA LEU A 318 -21.56 6.11 1.08
C LEU A 318 -22.26 4.83 1.52
N TYR A 319 -21.47 3.81 1.87
CA TYR A 319 -21.93 2.74 2.74
C TYR A 319 -21.69 3.11 4.20
N VAL A 320 -22.74 3.03 5.00
CA VAL A 320 -22.68 3.26 6.45
C VAL A 320 -23.15 2.02 7.16
N SER A 321 -22.29 1.45 8.02
CA SER A 321 -22.56 0.21 8.74
C SER A 321 -22.73 0.42 10.23
N ASN A 322 -23.57 -0.41 10.85
CA ASN A 322 -23.72 -0.52 12.29
C ASN A 322 -24.38 -1.85 12.71
N LEU A 323 -24.30 -2.17 13.99
CA LEU A 323 -25.12 -3.22 14.60
C LEU A 323 -26.30 -2.58 15.32
N GLU A 324 -27.53 -3.00 15.01
CA GLU A 324 -28.76 -2.49 15.59
C GLU A 324 -29.61 -3.64 16.10
N LYS A 325 -29.81 -3.71 17.42
CA LYS A 325 -30.59 -4.77 18.08
C LYS A 325 -30.21 -6.20 17.68
N GLY A 326 -28.90 -6.42 17.47
CA GLY A 326 -28.34 -7.72 17.08
C GLY A 326 -28.41 -8.03 15.57
N ILE A 327 -28.91 -7.11 14.76
CA ILE A 327 -28.93 -7.20 13.29
C ILE A 327 -27.88 -6.23 12.72
N GLY A 328 -26.98 -6.74 11.90
CA GLY A 328 -26.06 -5.90 11.14
C GLY A 328 -26.81 -5.13 10.06
N LYS A 329 -26.51 -3.85 9.90
CA LYS A 329 -27.11 -3.03 8.85
C LYS A 329 -26.02 -2.34 8.03
N ILE A 330 -26.23 -2.34 6.73
CA ILE A 330 -25.45 -1.53 5.78
C ILE A 330 -26.43 -0.65 5.01
N ARG A 331 -26.21 0.65 5.06
CA ARG A 331 -27.05 1.67 4.40
C ARG A 331 -26.31 2.28 3.24
N LEU A 332 -27.00 2.48 2.13
CA LEU A 332 -26.58 3.33 1.04
C LEU A 332 -27.11 4.74 1.30
N VAL A 333 -26.21 5.68 1.50
CA VAL A 333 -26.54 7.08 1.81
C VAL A 333 -26.12 7.96 0.65
N ASN A 334 -27.08 8.72 0.09
CA ASN A 334 -26.80 9.72 -0.93
C ASN A 334 -26.07 10.91 -0.33
N THR A 335 -24.93 11.30 -0.87
CA THR A 335 -24.06 12.33 -0.28
C THR A 335 -24.43 13.75 -0.68
N LYS A 336 -25.40 13.93 -1.59
CA LYS A 336 -25.97 15.22 -2.00
C LYS A 336 -27.23 15.56 -1.21
N THR A 337 -28.14 14.57 -1.04
CA THR A 337 -29.40 14.75 -0.32
C THR A 337 -29.29 14.35 1.16
N PHE A 338 -28.28 13.56 1.53
CA PHE A 338 -28.05 12.92 2.84
C PHE A 338 -29.08 11.85 3.20
N GLU A 339 -29.94 11.47 2.28
CA GLU A 339 -30.99 10.49 2.50
C GLU A 339 -30.46 9.05 2.40
N VAL A 340 -31.05 8.14 3.18
CA VAL A 340 -30.81 6.71 3.08
C VAL A 340 -31.70 6.15 1.97
N GLU A 341 -31.09 5.71 0.87
CA GLU A 341 -31.82 5.18 -0.29
C GLU A 341 -32.15 3.70 -0.16
N LYS A 342 -31.28 2.92 0.49
CA LYS A 342 -31.44 1.48 0.68
C LYS A 342 -30.78 1.00 1.97
N VAL A 343 -31.36 0.00 2.61
CA VAL A 343 -30.82 -0.67 3.80
C VAL A 343 -30.81 -2.17 3.56
N ASN A 344 -29.66 -2.80 3.76
CA ASN A 344 -29.55 -4.25 3.85
C ASN A 344 -29.40 -4.66 5.31
N GLU A 345 -30.16 -5.68 5.72
CA GLU A 345 -30.10 -6.31 7.03
C GLU A 345 -29.33 -7.63 6.93
N ILE A 346 -28.38 -7.82 7.81
CA ILE A 346 -27.49 -8.99 7.84
C ILE A 346 -27.66 -9.69 9.17
N THR A 347 -28.15 -10.92 9.13
CA THR A 347 -28.36 -11.73 10.33
C THR A 347 -27.02 -12.19 10.94
N LYS A 348 -27.07 -12.67 12.17
CA LYS A 348 -25.86 -13.18 12.86
C LYS A 348 -25.24 -14.38 12.13
N GLU A 349 -26.05 -15.27 11.57
CA GLU A 349 -25.58 -16.43 10.80
C GLU A 349 -24.73 -16.00 9.60
N ASN A 350 -25.03 -14.84 9.04
CA ASN A 350 -24.32 -14.22 7.93
C ASN A 350 -23.24 -13.22 8.40
N GLY A 351 -22.85 -13.27 9.68
CA GLY A 351 -21.80 -12.41 10.23
C GLY A 351 -22.23 -10.97 10.50
N GLY A 352 -23.54 -10.69 10.65
CA GLY A 352 -24.04 -9.35 10.91
C GLY A 352 -23.56 -8.75 12.23
N ASP A 353 -23.20 -9.59 13.21
CA ASP A 353 -22.60 -9.16 14.47
C ASP A 353 -21.18 -8.59 14.31
N LEU A 354 -20.49 -8.90 13.20
CA LEU A 354 -19.19 -8.31 12.86
C LEU A 354 -19.28 -6.83 12.45
N LEU A 355 -20.48 -6.32 12.18
CA LEU A 355 -20.74 -4.91 11.93
C LEU A 355 -20.90 -4.08 13.21
N ALA A 356 -20.61 -4.68 14.37
CA ALA A 356 -20.51 -3.96 15.62
C ALA A 356 -19.31 -3.00 15.61
N MET A 357 -19.47 -1.86 16.26
CA MET A 357 -18.36 -0.95 16.48
C MET A 357 -17.30 -1.58 17.38
N THR A 358 -16.05 -1.45 16.99
CA THR A 358 -14.89 -1.92 17.74
C THR A 358 -14.02 -0.77 18.24
N PHE A 359 -12.96 -1.08 18.93
CA PHE A 359 -11.90 -0.11 19.29
C PHE A 359 -10.89 0.13 18.17
N ALA A 360 -10.96 -0.67 17.08
CA ALA A 360 -10.08 -0.51 15.94
C ALA A 360 -10.27 0.86 15.26
N ALA A 361 -9.21 1.42 14.72
CA ALA A 361 -9.24 2.70 14.04
C ALA A 361 -9.88 2.60 12.65
N ALA A 362 -9.60 1.52 11.91
CA ALA A 362 -10.16 1.32 10.58
C ALA A 362 -11.63 0.83 10.64
N PRO A 363 -12.45 1.17 9.64
CA PRO A 363 -13.81 0.65 9.55
C PRO A 363 -13.78 -0.88 9.37
N GLY A 364 -14.76 -1.57 9.93
CA GLY A 364 -14.92 -3.02 9.78
C GLY A 364 -15.43 -3.45 8.41
N ILE A 365 -15.60 -2.52 7.48
CA ILE A 365 -16.10 -2.74 6.13
C ILE A 365 -15.18 -2.10 5.09
N SER A 366 -15.12 -2.70 3.89
CA SER A 366 -14.46 -2.15 2.71
C SER A 366 -15.23 -2.56 1.46
N ALA A 367 -15.29 -1.72 0.42
CA ALA A 367 -16.10 -2.00 -0.75
C ALA A 367 -15.39 -1.72 -2.07
N LYS A 368 -15.82 -2.45 -3.10
CA LYS A 368 -15.57 -2.15 -4.50
C LYS A 368 -16.89 -2.24 -5.26
N GLY A 369 -17.47 -1.08 -5.59
CA GLY A 369 -18.79 -0.99 -6.19
C GLY A 369 -19.86 -1.69 -5.32
N ASP A 370 -20.64 -2.59 -5.90
CA ASP A 370 -21.70 -3.34 -5.23
C ASP A 370 -21.20 -4.39 -4.20
N THR A 371 -19.94 -4.74 -4.25
CA THR A 371 -19.36 -5.79 -3.40
C THR A 371 -18.73 -5.19 -2.15
N ILE A 372 -19.23 -5.59 -0.98
CA ILE A 372 -18.76 -5.16 0.32
C ILE A 372 -18.11 -6.36 1.03
N TYR A 373 -16.93 -6.15 1.59
CA TYR A 373 -16.26 -7.10 2.47
C TYR A 373 -16.32 -6.56 3.89
N TYR A 374 -16.63 -7.43 4.85
CA TYR A 374 -16.64 -7.05 6.24
C TYR A 374 -16.02 -8.11 7.13
N SER A 375 -15.42 -7.62 8.18
CA SER A 375 -14.77 -8.37 9.24
C SER A 375 -14.82 -7.51 10.51
N SER A 376 -14.49 -8.12 11.62
CA SER A 376 -14.30 -7.41 12.88
C SER A 376 -12.92 -7.75 13.43
N LEU A 377 -12.75 -7.72 14.74
CA LEU A 377 -11.53 -8.19 15.42
C LEU A 377 -11.33 -9.71 15.29
N GLY A 378 -12.33 -10.43 14.79
CA GLY A 378 -12.25 -11.85 14.41
C GLY A 378 -11.51 -12.04 13.09
N GLN A 379 -11.30 -13.30 12.73
CA GLN A 379 -10.52 -13.70 11.54
C GLN A 379 -11.40 -14.19 10.38
N LYS A 380 -12.71 -13.97 10.48
CA LYS A 380 -13.68 -14.29 9.44
C LYS A 380 -13.89 -13.10 8.53
N VAL A 381 -13.88 -13.36 7.22
CA VAL A 381 -14.20 -12.35 6.21
C VAL A 381 -15.44 -12.79 5.44
N TYR A 382 -16.45 -11.95 5.44
CA TYR A 382 -17.66 -12.12 4.64
C TYR A 382 -17.66 -11.20 3.44
N ARG A 383 -18.26 -11.66 2.36
CA ARG A 383 -18.60 -10.87 1.17
C ARG A 383 -20.11 -10.65 1.16
N HIS A 384 -20.53 -9.42 0.91
CA HIS A 384 -21.93 -9.01 0.74
C HIS A 384 -22.12 -8.34 -0.60
N LEU A 385 -23.10 -8.80 -1.36
CA LEU A 385 -23.56 -8.16 -2.60
C LEU A 385 -24.73 -7.24 -2.23
N PHE A 386 -24.50 -5.93 -2.31
CA PHE A 386 -25.47 -4.96 -1.79
C PHE A 386 -26.77 -4.92 -2.62
N SER A 387 -26.68 -5.12 -3.93
CA SER A 387 -27.85 -5.15 -4.85
C SER A 387 -28.81 -6.30 -4.52
N THR A 388 -28.29 -7.49 -4.23
CA THR A 388 -29.08 -8.70 -3.94
C THR A 388 -29.34 -8.94 -2.47
N GLY A 389 -28.53 -8.35 -1.58
CA GLY A 389 -28.57 -8.60 -0.12
C GLY A 389 -27.91 -9.92 0.29
N GLU A 390 -27.25 -10.62 -0.62
CA GLU A 390 -26.61 -11.91 -0.32
C GLU A 390 -25.29 -11.71 0.43
N SER A 391 -25.13 -12.47 1.52
CA SER A 391 -23.88 -12.52 2.29
C SER A 391 -23.31 -13.93 2.33
N LYS A 392 -21.98 -14.04 2.22
CA LYS A 392 -21.27 -15.32 2.21
C LYS A 392 -19.97 -15.25 2.99
N LEU A 393 -19.70 -16.25 3.84
CA LEU A 393 -18.39 -16.43 4.45
C LEU A 393 -17.38 -16.85 3.38
N MET A 394 -16.36 -16.04 3.18
CA MET A 394 -15.30 -16.26 2.19
C MET A 394 -14.13 -17.04 2.79
N VAL A 395 -13.71 -16.67 3.99
CA VAL A 395 -12.60 -17.31 4.68
C VAL A 395 -12.73 -17.16 6.20
N ASP A 396 -12.36 -18.20 6.92
CA ASP A 396 -11.95 -18.14 8.32
C ASP A 396 -10.43 -18.41 8.36
N VAL A 397 -9.65 -17.34 8.56
CA VAL A 397 -8.19 -17.41 8.50
C VAL A 397 -7.62 -18.25 9.64
N LYS A 398 -8.27 -18.20 10.82
CA LYS A 398 -7.86 -18.99 11.98
C LYS A 398 -7.99 -20.47 11.72
N GLU A 399 -9.09 -20.90 11.12
CA GLU A 399 -9.32 -22.32 10.86
C GLU A 399 -8.50 -22.84 9.68
N SER A 400 -8.31 -22.01 8.64
CA SER A 400 -7.79 -22.50 7.36
C SER A 400 -6.32 -22.20 7.11
N LEU A 401 -5.74 -21.15 7.74
CA LEU A 401 -4.40 -20.68 7.37
C LEU A 401 -3.45 -20.48 8.56
N ASN A 402 -3.93 -19.97 9.69
CA ASN A 402 -3.05 -19.64 10.82
C ASN A 402 -3.78 -19.77 12.17
N PRO A 403 -3.85 -20.99 12.73
CA PRO A 403 -4.60 -21.27 13.95
C PRO A 403 -4.00 -20.60 15.20
N ASP A 404 -2.71 -20.28 15.19
CA ASP A 404 -2.01 -19.71 16.34
C ASP A 404 -2.27 -18.22 16.50
N HIS A 405 -2.63 -17.51 15.44
CA HIS A 405 -2.95 -16.09 15.50
C HIS A 405 -4.32 -15.89 16.16
N THR A 406 -4.38 -14.94 17.09
CA THR A 406 -5.59 -14.70 17.89
C THR A 406 -6.32 -13.41 17.57
N GLN A 407 -5.69 -12.52 16.82
CA GLN A 407 -6.18 -11.16 16.58
C GLN A 407 -6.10 -10.76 15.12
N THR A 408 -7.04 -9.93 14.67
CA THR A 408 -6.86 -9.01 13.54
C THR A 408 -6.72 -7.59 14.08
N TYR A 409 -5.98 -6.75 13.36
CA TYR A 409 -5.79 -5.35 13.75
C TYR A 409 -6.05 -4.46 12.56
N ASN A 410 -7.05 -3.54 12.68
CA ASN A 410 -7.48 -2.64 11.60
C ASN A 410 -7.79 -3.34 10.26
N THR A 411 -8.36 -4.39 10.32
CA THR A 411 -9.11 -5.37 9.53
C THR A 411 -8.95 -5.45 8.00
N VAL A 412 -10.09 -5.60 7.30
CA VAL A 412 -10.19 -5.94 5.88
C VAL A 412 -10.18 -4.69 5.00
N GLN A 413 -9.44 -4.76 3.89
CA GLN A 413 -9.44 -3.71 2.86
C GLN A 413 -9.45 -4.34 1.46
N VAL A 414 -10.28 -3.83 0.55
CA VAL A 414 -10.29 -4.23 -0.86
C VAL A 414 -9.59 -3.18 -1.71
N ASN A 415 -8.63 -3.60 -2.53
CA ASN A 415 -7.99 -2.72 -3.51
C ASN A 415 -9.00 -2.39 -4.62
N PRO A 416 -9.38 -1.13 -4.81
CA PRO A 416 -10.41 -0.75 -5.78
C PRO A 416 -9.98 -1.00 -7.23
N ALA A 417 -8.69 -0.97 -7.55
CA ALA A 417 -8.19 -1.23 -8.89
C ALA A 417 -8.23 -2.73 -9.23
N THR A 418 -7.69 -3.58 -8.34
CA THR A 418 -7.54 -5.01 -8.61
C THR A 418 -8.71 -5.85 -8.13
N GLY A 419 -9.45 -5.42 -7.11
CA GLY A 419 -10.47 -6.21 -6.42
C GLY A 419 -9.89 -7.22 -5.42
N HIS A 420 -8.57 -7.27 -5.23
CA HIS A 420 -7.97 -8.14 -4.24
C HIS A 420 -8.25 -7.64 -2.83
N VAL A 421 -8.53 -8.58 -1.93
CA VAL A 421 -8.86 -8.30 -0.54
C VAL A 421 -7.64 -8.56 0.34
N TYR A 422 -7.32 -7.60 1.17
CA TYR A 422 -6.21 -7.68 2.11
C TYR A 422 -6.75 -7.75 3.54
N MET A 423 -6.09 -8.52 4.38
CA MET A 423 -6.29 -8.52 5.82
C MET A 423 -4.99 -8.86 6.55
N ASN A 424 -4.96 -8.53 7.83
CA ASN A 424 -3.84 -8.87 8.70
C ASN A 424 -4.27 -9.76 9.86
N THR A 425 -3.34 -10.54 10.38
CA THR A 425 -3.49 -11.25 11.65
C THR A 425 -2.24 -11.10 12.51
N LEU A 426 -2.41 -11.11 13.83
CA LEU A 426 -1.35 -11.07 14.82
C LEU A 426 -1.41 -12.31 15.69
N LEU A 427 -0.27 -12.81 16.14
CA LEU A 427 -0.21 -13.83 17.21
C LEU A 427 -0.89 -13.31 18.49
N GLY A 428 -0.73 -12.03 18.80
CA GLY A 428 -1.36 -11.36 19.93
C GLY A 428 -0.76 -9.99 20.22
N PHE A 429 -1.18 -9.38 21.32
CA PHE A 429 -0.63 -8.13 21.83
C PHE A 429 0.64 -8.34 22.68
N GLY A 430 1.16 -7.26 23.25
CA GLY A 430 2.45 -7.27 23.96
C GLY A 430 3.58 -7.65 22.99
N PRO A 431 4.58 -8.43 23.38
CA PRO A 431 5.72 -8.79 22.52
C PRO A 431 5.30 -9.62 21.27
N ASN A 432 4.11 -10.23 21.28
CA ASN A 432 3.62 -11.12 20.23
C ASN A 432 3.16 -10.39 18.96
N TYR A 433 3.01 -9.05 18.98
CA TYR A 433 2.61 -8.28 17.80
C TYR A 433 3.60 -8.38 16.63
N LYS A 434 4.86 -8.73 16.92
CA LYS A 434 5.91 -8.90 15.91
C LYS A 434 5.71 -10.14 15.05
N THR A 435 4.96 -11.13 15.56
CA THR A 435 4.53 -12.30 14.79
C THR A 435 3.18 -11.99 14.16
N ASN A 436 3.20 -11.73 12.88
CA ASN A 436 2.04 -11.26 12.14
C ASN A 436 2.09 -11.70 10.68
N THR A 437 0.94 -11.68 10.02
CA THR A 437 0.83 -12.00 8.60
C THR A 437 -0.14 -11.04 7.93
N ILE A 438 0.26 -10.52 6.77
CA ILE A 438 -0.62 -9.86 5.81
C ILE A 438 -0.98 -10.88 4.74
N TYR A 439 -2.25 -10.99 4.42
CA TYR A 439 -2.78 -11.85 3.36
C TYR A 439 -3.35 -11.02 2.24
N ARG A 440 -3.21 -11.50 1.01
CA ARG A 440 -3.90 -11.01 -0.18
C ARG A 440 -4.69 -12.15 -0.80
N PHE A 441 -5.98 -11.94 -1.00
CA PHE A 441 -6.91 -12.91 -1.56
C PHE A 441 -7.57 -12.40 -2.83
N ASP A 442 -7.89 -13.33 -3.74
CA ASP A 442 -9.00 -13.19 -4.66
C ASP A 442 -10.27 -13.77 -4.00
N MET A 443 -11.30 -12.94 -3.88
CA MET A 443 -12.59 -13.33 -3.29
C MET A 443 -13.74 -13.12 -4.29
N THR A 444 -13.47 -13.08 -5.58
CA THR A 444 -14.50 -12.91 -6.63
C THR A 444 -15.29 -14.19 -6.87
N GLY A 445 -14.68 -15.35 -6.65
CA GLY A 445 -15.31 -16.67 -6.79
C GLY A 445 -16.13 -17.09 -5.56
N ASP A 446 -16.41 -18.37 -5.49
CA ASP A 446 -17.22 -18.98 -4.39
C ASP A 446 -16.48 -19.13 -3.08
N LYS A 447 -15.16 -19.12 -3.10
CA LYS A 447 -14.26 -19.22 -1.94
C LYS A 447 -13.11 -18.24 -2.13
N ALA A 448 -12.52 -17.81 -1.04
CA ALA A 448 -11.28 -17.04 -1.08
C ALA A 448 -10.14 -17.92 -1.62
N VAL A 449 -9.38 -17.38 -2.57
CA VAL A 449 -8.14 -17.95 -3.07
C VAL A 449 -7.00 -17.10 -2.52
N LEU A 450 -6.10 -17.71 -1.73
CA LEU A 450 -4.92 -17.04 -1.22
C LEU A 450 -3.94 -16.80 -2.38
N LEU A 451 -3.68 -15.54 -2.67
CA LEU A 451 -2.73 -15.13 -3.71
C LEU A 451 -1.31 -14.96 -3.16
N ASN A 452 -1.20 -14.28 -2.02
CA ASN A 452 0.08 -14.01 -1.36
C ASN A 452 -0.09 -13.89 0.15
N ARG A 453 1.04 -14.09 0.86
CA ARG A 453 1.17 -13.75 2.28
C ARG A 453 2.56 -13.18 2.54
N TRP A 454 2.65 -12.26 3.50
CA TRP A 454 3.89 -11.67 3.97
C TRP A 454 3.92 -11.79 5.49
N GLU A 455 4.94 -12.45 6.01
CA GLU A 455 5.08 -12.78 7.43
C GLU A 455 6.01 -11.79 8.14
N ASN A 456 5.67 -11.40 9.36
CA ASN A 456 6.47 -10.55 10.26
C ASN A 456 6.83 -9.17 9.69
N LEU A 457 6.03 -8.71 8.73
CA LEU A 457 6.27 -7.46 8.01
C LEU A 457 5.84 -6.22 8.79
N THR A 458 4.79 -6.34 9.61
CA THR A 458 4.14 -5.18 10.22
C THR A 458 4.53 -4.95 11.69
N ARG A 459 4.20 -3.74 12.19
CA ARG A 459 4.39 -3.31 13.58
C ARG A 459 3.15 -2.54 14.02
N PHE A 460 2.04 -3.24 14.31
CA PHE A 460 0.71 -2.68 14.49
C PHE A 460 0.27 -1.88 13.25
N PRO A 461 -0.27 -2.53 12.21
CA PRO A 461 -0.72 -1.83 11.02
C PRO A 461 -1.93 -0.93 11.33
N ALA A 462 -1.74 0.38 11.25
CA ALA A 462 -2.81 1.37 11.41
C ALA A 462 -3.87 1.24 10.32
N GLY A 463 -3.45 0.88 9.11
CA GLY A 463 -4.32 0.63 7.98
C GLY A 463 -3.57 0.12 6.75
N ILE A 464 -4.36 -0.37 5.80
CA ILE A 464 -3.91 -0.75 4.45
C ILE A 464 -4.56 0.24 3.49
N PHE A 465 -3.75 0.90 2.66
CA PHE A 465 -4.17 1.99 1.79
C PHE A 465 -3.75 1.71 0.36
N PHE A 466 -4.54 2.21 -0.58
CA PHE A 466 -4.28 2.03 -2.01
C PHE A 466 -4.21 3.39 -2.70
N PRO A 467 -3.22 3.61 -3.58
CA PRO A 467 -3.18 4.80 -4.41
C PRO A 467 -4.46 4.91 -5.25
N ARG A 468 -5.04 6.11 -5.32
CA ARG A 468 -6.23 6.34 -6.15
C ARG A 468 -5.91 6.46 -7.64
N GLY A 469 -4.62 6.52 -7.99
CA GLY A 469 -4.16 6.81 -9.32
C GLY A 469 -4.28 8.31 -9.66
N THR A 470 -3.67 8.73 -10.76
CA THR A 470 -3.91 10.07 -11.28
C THR A 470 -5.28 10.06 -11.95
N THR A 471 -6.33 10.44 -11.24
CA THR A 471 -7.59 10.83 -11.91
C THR A 471 -7.23 12.02 -12.81
N PRO A 472 -7.48 11.96 -14.14
CA PRO A 472 -7.32 13.13 -14.98
C PRO A 472 -8.15 14.26 -14.35
N ALA A 473 -7.54 15.42 -14.12
CA ALA A 473 -8.25 16.58 -13.63
C ALA A 473 -9.49 16.74 -14.50
N ALA A 474 -10.67 16.75 -13.87
CA ALA A 474 -11.91 17.02 -14.57
C ALA A 474 -11.69 18.29 -15.38
N LYS A 475 -11.80 18.21 -16.70
CA LYS A 475 -11.73 19.40 -17.56
C LYS A 475 -12.86 20.33 -17.09
N LYS A 476 -12.47 21.45 -16.48
CA LYS A 476 -13.39 22.55 -16.16
C LYS A 476 -14.02 23.10 -17.43
#